data_f4c00335ae65ac5dba36b2c413832f73
#
_entry.id   f4c00335ae65ac5dba36b2c413832f73
#
_cell.length_a   1.000
_cell.length_b   1.000
_cell.length_c   1.000
_cell.angle_alpha   90.00
_cell.angle_beta   90.00
_cell.angle_gamma   90.00
#
_symmetry.space_group_name_H-M   'P 1'
#
loop_
_entity.id
_entity.type
_entity.pdbx_description
1 polymer ?
#
loop_
_entity_poly.entity_id
_entity_poly.type
_entity_poly.pdbx_seq_one_letter_code
_entity_poly.pdbx_strand_id
1 'polypeptide(L)'
;MITIGIDPHKSSLTAVAVNVSGHPVAQRRFVVNAGAFRQLIKWTQTWPEHRFAVEGAHGLGRGIAQQLAAAGEHVVDVPATLSVRARLLTTGGGRKTDVTDALSVAQVALHRSDLRVVTVED
;
A
#
# COMPACT_ATOMS: atom_id res chain seq x y z
N MET A 1 10.07 -11.42 -2.95
CA MET A 1 9.40 -10.43 -2.05
C MET A 1 8.33 -9.69 -2.82
N ILE A 2 7.12 -9.72 -2.34
CA ILE A 2 6.00 -8.96 -2.89
C ILE A 2 5.82 -7.68 -2.07
N THR A 3 5.64 -6.56 -2.74
CA THR A 3 5.31 -5.29 -2.09
C THR A 3 3.86 -4.96 -2.39
N ILE A 4 3.08 -4.72 -1.35
CA ILE A 4 1.66 -4.43 -1.47
C ILE A 4 1.45 -2.95 -1.21
N GLY A 5 1.14 -2.21 -2.27
CA GLY A 5 0.82 -0.78 -2.18
C GLY A 5 -0.65 -0.60 -1.86
N ILE A 6 -0.92 0.22 -0.88
CA ILE A 6 -2.29 0.50 -0.42
C ILE A 6 -2.59 1.98 -0.61
N ASP A 7 -3.65 2.24 -1.36
CA ASP A 7 -4.22 3.56 -1.55
C ASP A 7 -5.51 3.65 -0.73
N PRO A 8 -5.47 4.27 0.47
CA PRO A 8 -6.63 4.34 1.34
C PRO A 8 -7.56 5.47 0.95
N HIS A 9 -8.85 5.20 1.01
CA HIS A 9 -9.91 6.16 0.86
C HIS A 9 -10.82 6.12 2.09
N LYS A 10 -11.77 7.03 2.18
CA LYS A 10 -12.63 7.14 3.36
C LYS A 10 -13.41 5.85 3.64
N SER A 11 -13.96 5.22 2.61
CA SER A 11 -14.83 4.05 2.77
C SER A 11 -14.31 2.80 2.05
N SER A 12 -13.16 2.89 1.41
CA SER A 12 -12.54 1.76 0.73
C SER A 12 -11.03 1.91 0.69
N LEU A 13 -10.34 0.82 0.37
CA LEU A 13 -8.93 0.88 0.04
C LEU A 13 -8.66 0.01 -1.17
N THR A 14 -7.67 0.39 -1.97
CA THR A 14 -7.23 -0.38 -3.12
C THR A 14 -5.82 -0.88 -2.86
N ALA A 15 -5.59 -2.16 -3.08
CA ALA A 15 -4.28 -2.78 -2.90
C ALA A 15 -3.79 -3.34 -4.23
N VAL A 16 -2.52 -3.09 -4.52
CA VAL A 16 -1.84 -3.66 -5.69
C VAL A 16 -0.59 -4.36 -5.20
N ALA A 17 -0.46 -5.64 -5.53
CA ALA A 17 0.72 -6.43 -5.22
C ALA A 17 1.67 -6.38 -6.41
N VAL A 18 2.94 -6.03 -6.16
CA VAL A 18 3.97 -5.98 -7.21
C VAL A 18 5.12 -6.90 -6.87
N ASN A 19 5.77 -7.43 -7.90
CA ASN A 19 6.98 -8.23 -7.73
C ASN A 19 8.22 -7.34 -7.59
N VAL A 20 9.39 -7.95 -7.45
CA VAL A 20 10.64 -7.21 -7.25
C VAL A 20 11.01 -6.30 -8.42
N SER A 21 10.47 -6.56 -9.60
CA SER A 21 10.69 -5.72 -10.78
C SER A 21 9.68 -4.58 -10.89
N GLY A 22 8.74 -4.49 -9.96
CA GLY A 22 7.71 -3.45 -9.96
C GLY A 22 6.50 -3.75 -10.83
N HIS A 23 6.39 -4.99 -11.35
CA HIS A 23 5.24 -5.39 -12.16
C HIS A 23 4.08 -5.83 -11.27
N PRO A 24 2.85 -5.35 -11.53
CA PRO A 24 1.69 -5.78 -10.76
C PRO A 24 1.37 -7.26 -11.05
N VAL A 25 1.15 -8.02 -9.99
CA VAL A 25 0.76 -9.43 -10.07
C VAL A 25 -0.66 -9.67 -9.60
N ALA A 26 -1.25 -8.74 -8.84
CA ALA A 26 -2.63 -8.83 -8.39
C ALA A 26 -3.10 -7.46 -7.90
N GLN A 27 -4.41 -7.28 -7.89
CA GLN A 27 -5.03 -6.07 -7.35
C GLN A 27 -6.38 -6.42 -6.75
N ARG A 28 -6.78 -5.68 -5.73
CA ARG A 28 -8.09 -5.86 -5.11
C ARG A 28 -8.52 -4.61 -4.37
N ARG A 29 -9.83 -4.33 -4.41
CA ARG A 29 -10.46 -3.27 -3.64
C ARG A 29 -11.18 -3.87 -2.45
N PHE A 30 -11.03 -3.24 -1.29
CA PHE A 30 -11.68 -3.68 -0.04
C PHE A 30 -12.57 -2.55 0.47
N VAL A 31 -13.76 -2.90 0.93
CA VAL A 31 -14.63 -1.97 1.63
C VAL A 31 -14.13 -1.82 3.06
N VAL A 32 -13.97 -0.58 3.53
CA VAL A 32 -13.50 -0.34 4.90
C VAL A 32 -14.64 -0.60 5.88
N ASN A 33 -14.54 -1.73 6.58
CA ASN A 33 -15.50 -2.17 7.60
C ASN A 33 -14.76 -3.05 8.60
N ALA A 34 -15.47 -3.65 9.54
CA ALA A 34 -14.87 -4.48 10.59
C ALA A 34 -14.10 -5.69 10.03
N GLY A 35 -14.45 -6.16 8.83
CA GLY A 35 -13.82 -7.32 8.21
C GLY A 35 -12.66 -6.99 7.25
N ALA A 36 -12.42 -5.71 6.96
CA ALA A 36 -11.46 -5.31 5.92
C ALA A 36 -10.04 -5.80 6.22
N PHE A 37 -9.58 -5.62 7.45
CA PHE A 37 -8.24 -6.06 7.84
C PHE A 37 -8.08 -7.57 7.65
N ARG A 38 -9.03 -8.36 8.11
CA ARG A 38 -8.98 -9.82 7.98
C ARG A 38 -8.97 -10.25 6.51
N GLN A 39 -9.78 -9.61 5.68
CA GLN A 39 -9.83 -9.90 4.26
C GLN A 39 -8.50 -9.56 3.58
N LEU A 40 -7.90 -8.44 3.94
CA LEU A 40 -6.59 -8.03 3.42
C LEU A 40 -5.52 -9.05 3.81
N ILE A 41 -5.44 -9.44 5.07
CA ILE A 41 -4.47 -10.42 5.55
C ILE A 41 -4.65 -11.75 4.81
N LYS A 42 -5.88 -12.21 4.65
CA LYS A 42 -6.17 -13.46 3.94
C LYS A 42 -5.70 -13.40 2.48
N TRP A 43 -5.94 -12.28 1.82
CA TRP A 43 -5.53 -12.07 0.43
C TRP A 43 -3.99 -12.13 0.30
N THR A 44 -3.28 -11.54 1.25
CA THR A 44 -1.81 -11.47 1.19
C THR A 44 -1.14 -12.80 1.55
N GLN A 45 -1.84 -13.75 2.13
CA GLN A 45 -1.29 -15.07 2.42
C GLN A 45 -0.92 -15.86 1.17
N THR A 46 -1.40 -15.45 0.00
CA THR A 46 -0.96 -15.98 -1.29
C THR A 46 0.56 -15.81 -1.47
N TRP A 47 1.15 -14.79 -0.85
CA TRP A 47 2.57 -14.47 -0.97
C TRP A 47 3.24 -14.59 0.40
N PRO A 48 4.00 -15.69 0.66
CA PRO A 48 4.63 -15.87 1.97
C PRO A 48 5.60 -14.76 2.36
N GLU A 49 6.33 -14.21 1.38
CA GLU A 49 7.22 -13.09 1.60
C GLU A 49 6.59 -11.83 1.02
N HIS A 50 6.09 -10.98 1.89
CA HIS A 50 5.46 -9.73 1.49
C HIS A 50 5.70 -8.63 2.52
N ARG A 51 5.50 -7.40 2.07
CA ARG A 51 5.50 -6.20 2.92
C ARG A 51 4.45 -5.25 2.42
N PHE A 52 4.10 -4.28 3.24
CA PHE A 52 3.07 -3.30 2.91
C PHE A 52 3.67 -1.90 2.81
N ALA A 53 3.15 -1.13 1.87
CA ALA A 53 3.41 0.29 1.73
C ALA A 53 2.07 1.00 1.74
N VAL A 54 1.85 1.89 2.69
CA VAL A 54 0.56 2.56 2.86
C VAL A 54 0.75 4.05 2.61
N GLU A 55 -0.02 4.60 1.67
CA GLU A 55 -0.03 6.03 1.44
C GLU A 55 -0.69 6.74 2.62
N GLY A 56 0.00 7.74 3.17
CA GLY A 56 -0.55 8.53 4.26
C GLY A 56 -0.84 7.71 5.51
N ALA A 57 0.14 6.89 5.95
CA ALA A 57 -0.03 5.99 7.10
C ALA A 57 -0.28 6.71 8.43
N HIS A 58 -0.09 8.02 8.50
CA HIS A 58 -0.42 8.84 9.66
C HIS A 58 -1.68 9.68 9.45
N GLY A 59 -2.30 9.56 8.30
CA GLY A 59 -3.54 10.24 7.93
C GLY A 59 -4.64 9.23 7.63
N LEU A 60 -5.16 9.28 6.41
CA LEU A 60 -6.28 8.43 5.99
C LEU A 60 -5.95 6.93 6.07
N GLY A 61 -4.69 6.56 5.89
CA GLY A 61 -4.23 5.17 5.97
C GLY A 61 -3.88 4.69 7.39
N ARG A 62 -4.04 5.54 8.41
CA ARG A 62 -3.58 5.22 9.76
C ARG A 62 -4.24 3.97 10.34
N GLY A 63 -5.55 3.83 10.16
CA GLY A 63 -6.28 2.69 10.73
C GLY A 63 -5.72 1.36 10.24
N ILE A 64 -5.63 1.18 8.94
CA ILE A 64 -5.13 -0.07 8.38
C ILE A 64 -3.64 -0.26 8.66
N ALA A 65 -2.84 0.82 8.61
CA ALA A 65 -1.42 0.73 8.90
C ALA A 65 -1.16 0.26 10.32
N GLN A 66 -1.90 0.79 11.30
CA GLN A 66 -1.77 0.37 12.70
C GLN A 66 -2.20 -1.07 12.92
N GLN A 67 -3.27 -1.51 12.27
CA GLN A 67 -3.71 -2.90 12.37
C GLN A 67 -2.67 -3.86 11.80
N LEU A 68 -2.07 -3.51 10.66
CA LEU A 68 -1.02 -4.31 10.04
C LEU A 68 0.23 -4.36 10.91
N ALA A 69 0.67 -3.22 11.43
CA ALA A 69 1.83 -3.16 12.32
C ALA A 69 1.61 -3.98 13.58
N ALA A 70 0.42 -3.89 14.19
CA ALA A 70 0.06 -4.65 15.38
C ALA A 70 0.05 -6.16 15.13
N ALA A 71 -0.21 -6.58 13.89
CA ALA A 71 -0.18 -7.98 13.48
C ALA A 71 1.24 -8.47 13.18
N GLY A 72 2.25 -7.63 13.34
CA GLY A 72 3.65 -8.00 13.07
C GLY A 72 4.08 -7.83 11.63
N GLU A 73 3.26 -7.21 10.79
CA GLU A 73 3.61 -6.97 9.39
C GLU A 73 4.61 -5.82 9.25
N HIS A 74 5.47 -5.92 8.24
CA HIS A 74 6.35 -4.82 7.88
C HIS A 74 5.57 -3.81 7.05
N VAL A 75 5.44 -2.59 7.54
CA VAL A 75 4.66 -1.53 6.91
C VAL A 75 5.52 -0.28 6.81
N VAL A 76 5.57 0.34 5.63
CA VAL A 76 6.23 1.62 5.46
C VAL A 76 5.21 2.69 5.08
N ASP A 77 5.48 3.93 5.50
CA ASP A 77 4.66 5.09 5.15
C ASP A 77 5.15 5.68 3.84
N VAL A 78 4.24 5.85 2.89
CA VAL A 78 4.53 6.54 1.63
C VAL A 78 3.81 7.88 1.64
N PRO A 79 4.54 9.00 1.73
CA PRO A 79 3.91 10.32 1.62
C PRO A 79 3.21 10.48 0.27
N ALA A 80 2.03 11.09 0.29
CA ALA A 80 1.22 11.28 -0.92
C ALA A 80 1.97 12.03 -2.02
N THR A 81 2.83 12.97 -1.65
CA THR A 81 3.64 13.73 -2.62
C THR A 81 4.56 12.83 -3.43
N LEU A 82 5.10 11.78 -2.82
CA LEU A 82 5.98 10.84 -3.53
C LEU A 82 5.20 9.94 -4.46
N SER A 83 4.03 9.45 -4.06
CA SER A 83 3.22 8.57 -4.91
C SER A 83 2.66 9.33 -6.11
N VAL A 84 2.25 10.57 -5.93
CA VAL A 84 1.79 11.42 -7.04
C VAL A 84 2.93 11.65 -8.04
N ARG A 85 4.13 11.96 -7.55
CA ARG A 85 5.29 12.17 -8.40
C ARG A 85 5.64 10.90 -9.20
N ALA A 86 5.63 9.75 -8.54
CA ALA A 86 5.92 8.47 -9.20
C ALA A 86 4.89 8.17 -10.29
N ARG A 87 3.60 8.42 -10.03
CA ARG A 87 2.54 8.22 -11.02
C ARG A 87 2.77 9.10 -12.24
N LEU A 88 3.09 10.38 -12.04
CA LEU A 88 3.31 11.31 -13.15
C LEU A 88 4.51 10.90 -14.00
N LEU A 89 5.57 10.39 -13.38
CA LEU A 89 6.78 9.98 -14.10
C LEU A 89 6.57 8.66 -14.85
N THR A 90 5.87 7.70 -14.25
CA THR A 90 5.71 6.36 -14.84
C THR A 90 4.59 6.27 -15.86
N THR A 91 3.55 7.08 -15.70
CA THR A 91 2.37 7.05 -16.57
C THR A 91 2.35 8.19 -17.57
N GLY A 92 3.42 9.00 -17.63
CA GLY A 92 3.47 10.15 -18.52
C GLY A 92 2.41 11.19 -18.22
N GLY A 93 2.04 11.38 -16.96
CA GLY A 93 0.95 12.26 -16.55
C GLY A 93 -0.42 11.66 -16.77
N GLY A 94 -0.46 10.34 -16.97
CA GLY A 94 -1.65 9.64 -17.36
C GLY A 94 -2.77 9.59 -16.32
N ARG A 95 -3.76 8.77 -16.61
CA ARG A 95 -5.02 8.71 -15.88
C ARG A 95 -4.82 8.38 -14.41
N LYS A 96 -5.45 9.21 -13.56
CA LYS A 96 -5.56 8.92 -12.15
C LYS A 96 -6.66 7.89 -11.94
N THR A 97 -6.30 6.72 -11.42
CA THR A 97 -7.24 5.69 -10.99
C THR A 97 -6.78 5.15 -9.64
N ASP A 98 -7.67 4.50 -8.90
CA ASP A 98 -7.31 3.90 -7.60
C ASP A 98 -6.21 2.85 -7.76
N VAL A 99 -6.24 2.10 -8.87
CA VAL A 99 -5.23 1.08 -9.17
C VAL A 99 -3.89 1.72 -9.48
N THR A 100 -3.85 2.78 -10.31
CA THR A 100 -2.59 3.47 -10.61
C THR A 100 -2.02 4.17 -9.39
N ASP A 101 -2.87 4.69 -8.50
CA ASP A 101 -2.43 5.30 -7.25
C ASP A 101 -1.79 4.24 -6.34
N ALA A 102 -2.44 3.10 -6.15
CA ALA A 102 -1.89 2.01 -5.33
C ALA A 102 -0.61 1.44 -5.93
N LEU A 103 -0.55 1.31 -7.26
CA LEU A 103 0.66 0.87 -7.95
C LEU A 103 1.82 1.83 -7.69
N SER A 104 1.56 3.14 -7.77
CA SER A 104 2.59 4.15 -7.50
C SER A 104 3.10 4.07 -6.06
N VAL A 105 2.23 3.81 -5.09
CA VAL A 105 2.63 3.61 -3.70
C VAL A 105 3.60 2.44 -3.58
N ALA A 106 3.30 1.31 -4.21
CA ALA A 106 4.17 0.13 -4.19
C ALA A 106 5.52 0.44 -4.87
N GLN A 107 5.52 1.14 -5.98
CA GLN A 107 6.74 1.47 -6.72
C GLN A 107 7.63 2.42 -5.96
N VAL A 108 7.07 3.40 -5.25
CA VAL A 108 7.86 4.27 -4.36
C VAL A 108 8.59 3.43 -3.32
N ALA A 109 7.89 2.48 -2.70
CA ALA A 109 8.49 1.62 -1.67
C ALA A 109 9.61 0.74 -2.24
N LEU A 110 9.50 0.30 -3.49
CA LEU A 110 10.56 -0.47 -4.14
C LEU A 110 11.84 0.35 -4.39
N HIS A 111 11.70 1.63 -4.70
CA HIS A 111 12.83 2.46 -5.11
C HIS A 111 13.40 3.33 -4.00
N ARG A 112 12.80 3.33 -2.80
CA ARG A 112 13.28 4.15 -1.68
C ARG A 112 13.49 3.26 -0.45
N SER A 113 14.65 3.44 0.17
CA SER A 113 14.99 2.73 1.40
C SER A 113 14.86 3.61 2.65
N ASP A 114 14.53 4.88 2.48
CA ASP A 114 14.47 5.89 3.55
C ASP A 114 13.06 6.14 4.08
N LEU A 115 12.08 5.35 3.68
CA LEU A 115 10.71 5.52 4.14
C LEU A 115 10.57 5.11 5.60
N ARG A 116 9.73 5.86 6.33
CA ARG A 116 9.49 5.58 7.74
C ARG A 116 8.75 4.25 7.90
N VAL A 117 9.26 3.40 8.77
CA VAL A 117 8.56 2.18 9.16
C VAL A 117 7.46 2.54 10.15
N VAL A 118 6.27 2.02 9.92
CA VAL A 118 5.13 2.23 10.81
C VAL A 118 5.28 1.36 12.05
N THR A 119 5.21 1.98 13.21
CA THR A 119 5.25 1.28 14.49
C THR A 119 3.91 1.41 15.19
N VAL A 120 3.62 0.45 16.07
CA VAL A 120 2.38 0.47 16.83
C VAL A 120 2.41 1.68 17.79
N GLU A 121 1.36 2.48 17.76
CA GLU A 121 1.21 3.63 18.62
C GLU A 121 0.45 3.23 19.89
N ASP A 122 0.89 3.78 20.99
CA ASP A 122 0.22 3.59 22.30
C ASP A 122 -1.05 4.44 22.42
#